data_e48e4e08ef269fb0fa9aa23a93480f8b
#
_entry.id   e48e4e08ef269fb0fa9aa23a93480f8b
#
_cell.length_a   1.000
_cell.length_b   1.000
_cell.length_c   1.000
_cell.angle_alpha   90.00
_cell.angle_beta   90.00
_cell.angle_gamma   90.00
#
_symmetry.space_group_name_H-M   'P 1'
#
loop_
_entity.id
_entity.type
_entity.pdbx_description
1 polymer ?
#
loop_
_entity_poly.entity_id
_entity_poly.type
_entity_poly.pdbx_seq_one_letter_code
_entity_poly.pdbx_strand_id
1 'polypeptide(L)'
;TIVNLHPQLAQLIEKYRNSKKKYKIGLPILLVLHIVYIFCLPSPLFDVPYSTGVTYKNGELLGARIANDQQWRFPTIDSVPAKYETCLLTFEDKYFNYHWGVNPFSVLRAFTQNISSMRIVSGASTITMQTIRMSRKEHRTYFEKLIEIILATRLEFSYSKKEILRLYASHAPMGGNVVGIEAAS
;
A
#
# COMPACT_ATOMS: atom_id res chain seq x y z
N THR A 1 38.94 -3.09 -25.06
CA THR A 1 39.20 -2.43 -23.77
C THR A 1 38.72 -3.35 -22.67
N ILE A 2 39.65 -4.08 -22.04
CA ILE A 2 39.33 -5.01 -20.94
C ILE A 2 39.08 -4.12 -19.71
N VAL A 3 37.82 -4.04 -19.32
CA VAL A 3 37.44 -3.42 -18.05
C VAL A 3 38.04 -4.28 -16.94
N ASN A 4 38.94 -3.73 -16.12
CA ASN A 4 39.46 -4.38 -14.92
C ASN A 4 38.29 -4.58 -13.94
N LEU A 5 37.59 -5.69 -14.08
CA LEU A 5 36.55 -6.09 -13.13
C LEU A 5 37.22 -6.44 -11.79
N HIS A 6 36.65 -5.95 -10.69
CA HIS A 6 37.06 -6.34 -9.34
C HIS A 6 37.15 -7.88 -9.24
N PRO A 7 38.21 -8.47 -8.68
CA PRO A 7 38.46 -9.92 -8.72
C PRO A 7 37.28 -10.76 -8.19
N GLN A 8 36.54 -10.26 -7.23
CA GLN A 8 35.31 -10.93 -6.73
C GLN A 8 34.21 -11.00 -7.79
N LEU A 9 34.04 -9.97 -8.62
CA LEU A 9 33.07 -9.93 -9.69
C LEU A 9 33.44 -10.90 -10.81
N ALA A 10 34.74 -11.01 -11.15
CA ALA A 10 35.24 -11.96 -12.13
C ALA A 10 34.98 -13.41 -11.69
N GLN A 11 35.22 -13.74 -10.43
CA GLN A 11 34.93 -15.07 -9.85
C GLN A 11 33.42 -15.41 -9.90
N LEU A 12 32.54 -14.45 -9.60
CA LEU A 12 31.10 -14.63 -9.68
C LEU A 12 30.62 -14.90 -11.10
N ILE A 13 31.16 -14.17 -12.08
CA ILE A 13 30.85 -14.36 -13.50
C ILE A 13 31.30 -15.74 -13.97
N GLU A 14 32.49 -16.19 -13.56
CA GLU A 14 33.02 -17.51 -13.91
C GLU A 14 32.18 -18.63 -13.27
N LYS A 15 31.84 -18.50 -12.00
CA LYS A 15 30.93 -19.43 -11.29
C LYS A 15 29.54 -19.50 -11.96
N TYR A 16 29.00 -18.37 -12.40
CA TYR A 16 27.75 -18.33 -13.15
C TYR A 16 27.89 -19.00 -14.52
N ARG A 17 28.97 -18.72 -15.26
CA ARG A 17 29.25 -19.32 -16.57
C ARG A 17 29.34 -20.85 -16.50
N ASN A 18 29.90 -21.41 -15.42
CA ASN A 18 30.04 -22.84 -15.19
C ASN A 18 28.82 -23.49 -14.50
N SER A 19 27.79 -22.72 -14.17
CA SER A 19 26.58 -23.22 -13.49
C SER A 19 25.71 -24.08 -14.43
N LYS A 20 24.86 -24.93 -13.82
CA LYS A 20 23.87 -25.72 -14.58
C LYS A 20 22.91 -24.78 -15.34
N LYS A 21 22.47 -25.19 -16.52
CA LYS A 21 21.59 -24.40 -17.43
C LYS A 21 20.40 -23.74 -16.71
N LYS A 22 19.81 -24.44 -15.72
CA LYS A 22 18.70 -23.90 -14.90
C LYS A 22 19.05 -22.61 -14.15
N TYR A 23 20.29 -22.44 -13.66
CA TYR A 23 20.72 -21.23 -12.95
C TYR A 23 21.03 -20.09 -13.92
N LYS A 24 21.44 -20.41 -15.16
CA LYS A 24 21.71 -19.41 -16.21
C LYS A 24 20.44 -18.70 -16.66
N ILE A 25 19.29 -19.36 -16.55
CA ILE A 25 17.98 -18.78 -16.89
C ILE A 25 17.30 -18.24 -15.64
N GLY A 26 17.34 -18.97 -14.53
CA GLY A 26 16.65 -18.59 -13.31
C GLY A 26 17.16 -17.32 -12.65
N LEU A 27 18.48 -17.11 -12.61
CA LEU A 27 19.06 -15.93 -11.96
C LEU A 27 18.71 -14.61 -12.67
N PRO A 28 18.79 -14.49 -14.01
CA PRO A 28 18.31 -13.28 -14.70
C PRO A 28 16.82 -13.02 -14.50
N ILE A 29 15.98 -14.06 -14.54
CA ILE A 29 14.54 -13.91 -14.29
C ILE A 29 14.30 -13.38 -12.88
N LEU A 30 14.95 -13.94 -11.87
CA LEU A 30 14.84 -13.48 -10.49
C LEU A 30 15.28 -12.02 -10.35
N LEU A 31 16.37 -11.63 -11.02
CA LEU A 31 16.85 -10.26 -11.03
C LEU A 31 15.83 -9.30 -11.66
N VAL A 32 15.26 -9.68 -12.79
CA VAL A 32 14.20 -8.87 -13.45
C VAL A 32 12.98 -8.74 -12.55
N LEU A 33 12.51 -9.84 -11.95
CA LEU A 33 11.39 -9.79 -11.00
C LEU A 33 11.69 -8.89 -9.80
N HIS A 34 12.92 -8.93 -9.29
CA HIS A 34 13.35 -8.07 -8.19
C HIS A 34 13.36 -6.59 -8.59
N ILE A 35 13.86 -6.27 -9.79
CA ILE A 35 13.83 -4.90 -10.32
C ILE A 35 12.38 -4.43 -10.50
N VAL A 36 11.52 -5.25 -11.11
CA VAL A 36 10.10 -4.94 -11.26
C VAL A 36 9.46 -4.68 -9.90
N TYR A 37 9.73 -5.50 -8.89
CA TYR A 37 9.24 -5.32 -7.53
C TYR A 37 9.69 -4.00 -6.89
N ILE A 38 10.95 -3.58 -7.10
CA ILE A 38 11.46 -2.31 -6.57
C ILE A 38 10.71 -1.12 -7.17
N PHE A 39 10.35 -1.17 -8.44
CA PHE A 39 9.75 -0.06 -9.18
C PHE A 39 8.23 -0.20 -9.38
N CYS A 40 7.58 -1.23 -8.82
CA CYS A 40 6.14 -1.47 -9.05
C CYS A 40 5.22 -0.49 -8.31
N LEU A 41 5.72 0.23 -7.31
CA LEU A 41 4.90 1.19 -6.55
C LEU A 41 4.81 2.51 -7.31
N PRO A 42 3.60 3.04 -7.60
CA PRO A 42 3.44 4.33 -8.24
C PRO A 42 3.95 5.47 -7.36
N SER A 43 4.48 6.51 -7.98
CA SER A 43 4.92 7.73 -7.30
C SER A 43 4.38 8.95 -8.08
N PRO A 44 3.50 9.77 -7.49
CA PRO A 44 2.92 9.64 -6.14
C PRO A 44 1.98 8.43 -6.02
N LEU A 45 1.78 7.94 -4.79
CA LEU A 45 0.89 6.80 -4.53
C LEU A 45 -0.58 7.14 -4.83
N PHE A 46 -0.99 8.37 -4.51
CA PHE A 46 -2.30 8.91 -4.84
C PHE A 46 -2.14 10.10 -5.79
N ASP A 47 -2.68 9.93 -6.99
CA ASP A 47 -2.83 11.02 -7.97
C ASP A 47 -4.33 11.31 -8.10
N VAL A 48 -4.80 12.24 -7.25
CA VAL A 48 -6.23 12.55 -7.11
C VAL A 48 -6.42 14.05 -6.96
N PRO A 49 -7.53 14.63 -7.48
CA PRO A 49 -7.84 16.02 -7.27
C PRO A 49 -8.24 16.29 -5.83
N TYR A 50 -7.94 17.49 -5.35
CA TYR A 50 -8.30 17.96 -4.02
C TYR A 50 -9.36 19.06 -4.10
N SER A 51 -10.19 19.13 -3.05
CA SER A 51 -11.09 20.25 -2.78
C SER A 51 -10.28 21.49 -2.38
N THR A 52 -10.79 22.68 -2.75
CA THR A 52 -10.15 23.95 -2.40
C THR A 52 -10.88 24.56 -1.24
N GLY A 53 -10.22 24.75 -0.11
CA GLY A 53 -10.73 25.52 1.03
C GLY A 53 -10.15 26.93 1.07
N VAL A 54 -10.96 27.89 1.47
CA VAL A 54 -10.54 29.26 1.78
C VAL A 54 -10.77 29.46 3.27
N THR A 55 -9.71 29.82 3.99
CA THR A 55 -9.75 30.02 5.43
C THR A 55 -9.42 31.46 5.81
N TYR A 56 -9.94 31.93 6.94
CA TYR A 56 -9.45 33.12 7.59
C TYR A 56 -8.02 32.98 8.10
N LYS A 57 -7.40 34.09 8.47
CA LYS A 57 -6.04 34.10 9.03
C LYS A 57 -5.94 33.32 10.36
N ASN A 58 -7.05 33.15 11.06
CA ASN A 58 -7.18 32.35 12.29
C ASN A 58 -7.45 30.86 12.03
N GLY A 59 -7.50 30.42 10.76
CA GLY A 59 -7.74 29.02 10.36
C GLY A 59 -9.22 28.64 10.22
N GLU A 60 -10.16 29.53 10.50
CA GLU A 60 -11.59 29.28 10.34
C GLU A 60 -11.97 29.19 8.86
N LEU A 61 -12.78 28.17 8.49
CA LEU A 61 -13.18 27.94 7.10
C LEU A 61 -14.19 29.00 6.65
N LEU A 62 -13.83 29.76 5.61
CA LEU A 62 -14.71 30.72 4.95
C LEU A 62 -15.63 30.10 3.92
N GLY A 63 -15.12 29.09 3.22
CA GLY A 63 -15.84 28.37 2.19
C GLY A 63 -14.96 27.30 1.55
N ALA A 64 -15.58 26.36 0.86
CA ALA A 64 -14.88 25.31 0.15
C ALA A 64 -15.53 25.01 -1.19
N ARG A 65 -14.72 24.59 -2.16
CA ARG A 65 -15.15 24.07 -3.45
C ARG A 65 -14.78 22.60 -3.55
N ILE A 66 -15.75 21.79 -3.91
CA ILE A 66 -15.57 20.37 -4.14
C ILE A 66 -14.56 20.09 -5.27
N ALA A 67 -13.82 18.99 -5.18
CA ALA A 67 -12.88 18.57 -6.21
C ALA A 67 -13.61 18.22 -7.53
N ASN A 68 -12.88 18.20 -8.63
CA ASN A 68 -13.45 17.98 -9.98
C ASN A 68 -14.13 16.61 -10.14
N ASP A 69 -13.71 15.61 -9.34
CA ASP A 69 -14.28 14.26 -9.28
C ASP A 69 -15.51 14.17 -8.33
N GLN A 70 -16.05 15.31 -7.92
CA GLN A 70 -17.20 15.43 -7.00
C GLN A 70 -16.97 14.79 -5.64
N GLN A 71 -15.72 14.67 -5.20
CA GLN A 71 -15.36 14.19 -3.87
C GLN A 71 -14.88 15.33 -2.98
N TRP A 72 -15.33 15.36 -1.74
CA TRP A 72 -14.73 16.20 -0.70
C TRP A 72 -13.46 15.51 -0.23
N ARG A 73 -12.31 16.07 -0.56
CA ARG A 73 -10.99 15.55 -0.22
C ARG A 73 -10.00 16.68 -0.04
N PHE A 74 -9.34 16.70 1.10
CA PHE A 74 -8.27 17.64 1.40
C PHE A 74 -6.89 16.97 1.29
N PRO A 75 -5.79 17.74 1.26
CA PRO A 75 -4.43 17.19 1.26
C PRO A 75 -4.18 16.24 2.42
N THR A 76 -3.13 15.42 2.29
CA THR A 76 -2.74 14.46 3.33
C THR A 76 -2.45 15.18 4.65
N ILE A 77 -3.09 14.74 5.73
CA ILE A 77 -2.93 15.28 7.07
C ILE A 77 -1.50 15.08 7.60
N ASP A 78 -1.04 15.99 8.46
CA ASP A 78 0.29 15.89 9.06
C ASP A 78 0.37 14.85 10.18
N SER A 79 -0.73 14.64 10.89
CA SER A 79 -0.83 13.64 11.96
C SER A 79 -2.23 13.05 12.04
N VAL A 80 -2.30 11.77 12.41
CA VAL A 80 -3.57 11.09 12.64
C VAL A 80 -4.01 11.34 14.08
N PRO A 81 -5.27 11.79 14.34
CA PRO A 81 -5.76 11.96 15.70
C PRO A 81 -5.73 10.64 16.49
N ALA A 82 -5.20 10.66 17.71
CA ALA A 82 -4.94 9.46 18.50
C ALA A 82 -6.21 8.60 18.74
N LYS A 83 -7.37 9.23 18.93
CA LYS A 83 -8.65 8.50 19.08
C LYS A 83 -9.01 7.75 17.80
N TYR A 84 -8.86 8.40 16.64
CA TYR A 84 -9.13 7.77 15.35
C TYR A 84 -8.16 6.62 15.08
N GLU A 85 -6.87 6.82 15.31
CA GLU A 85 -5.84 5.77 15.19
C GLU A 85 -6.19 4.56 16.04
N THR A 86 -6.53 4.76 17.32
CA THR A 86 -6.92 3.67 18.22
C THR A 86 -8.14 2.90 17.71
N CYS A 87 -9.18 3.60 17.27
CA CYS A 87 -10.35 2.97 16.69
C CYS A 87 -10.00 2.19 15.41
N LEU A 88 -9.29 2.83 14.49
CA LEU A 88 -8.88 2.24 13.21
C LEU A 88 -8.08 0.95 13.42
N LEU A 89 -7.05 0.98 14.24
CA LEU A 89 -6.22 -0.18 14.55
C LEU A 89 -7.02 -1.30 15.21
N THR A 90 -7.93 -0.96 16.12
CA THR A 90 -8.74 -1.97 16.83
C THR A 90 -9.70 -2.69 15.89
N PHE A 91 -10.35 -1.97 14.97
CA PHE A 91 -11.38 -2.54 14.09
C PHE A 91 -10.81 -3.15 12.81
N GLU A 92 -9.86 -2.46 12.17
CA GLU A 92 -9.38 -2.85 10.83
C GLU A 92 -8.16 -3.77 10.90
N ASP A 93 -7.21 -3.48 11.81
CA ASP A 93 -5.94 -4.19 11.81
C ASP A 93 -5.19 -4.12 13.15
N LYS A 94 -5.66 -4.89 14.13
CA LYS A 94 -5.12 -4.92 15.50
C LYS A 94 -3.60 -5.17 15.55
N TYR A 95 -3.06 -5.89 14.57
CA TYR A 95 -1.64 -6.25 14.50
C TYR A 95 -0.86 -5.44 13.47
N PHE A 96 -1.37 -4.28 13.05
CA PHE A 96 -0.78 -3.42 12.03
C PHE A 96 0.72 -3.18 12.22
N ASN A 97 1.16 -2.92 13.46
CA ASN A 97 2.56 -2.62 13.77
C ASN A 97 3.50 -3.83 13.72
N TYR A 98 2.98 -5.06 13.57
CA TYR A 98 3.74 -6.30 13.70
C TYR A 98 3.89 -7.10 12.40
N HIS A 99 3.26 -6.68 11.31
CA HIS A 99 3.37 -7.37 10.02
C HIS A 99 3.86 -6.41 8.91
N TRP A 100 4.32 -6.98 7.82
CA TRP A 100 4.85 -6.26 6.66
C TRP A 100 3.82 -6.23 5.51
N GLY A 101 2.75 -5.49 5.72
CA GLY A 101 1.70 -5.26 4.74
C GLY A 101 0.64 -6.36 4.66
N VAL A 102 0.96 -7.58 5.01
CA VAL A 102 0.03 -8.73 5.06
C VAL A 102 0.13 -9.43 6.40
N ASN A 103 -1.01 -9.75 6.99
CA ASN A 103 -1.07 -10.48 8.26
C ASN A 103 -1.40 -11.96 8.00
N PRO A 104 -0.42 -12.89 8.07
CA PRO A 104 -0.65 -14.31 7.78
C PRO A 104 -1.65 -14.97 8.73
N PHE A 105 -1.69 -14.54 9.99
CA PHE A 105 -2.67 -15.06 10.96
C PHE A 105 -4.09 -14.66 10.61
N SER A 106 -4.30 -13.41 10.14
CA SER A 106 -5.61 -12.96 9.67
C SER A 106 -6.04 -13.70 8.39
N VAL A 107 -5.09 -13.98 7.49
CA VAL A 107 -5.36 -14.79 6.28
C VAL A 107 -5.79 -16.21 6.67
N LEU A 108 -5.04 -16.87 7.56
CA LEU A 108 -5.39 -18.24 8.02
C LEU A 108 -6.74 -18.26 8.74
N ARG A 109 -6.99 -17.30 9.63
CA ARG A 109 -8.26 -17.16 10.32
C ARG A 109 -9.43 -17.00 9.33
N ALA A 110 -9.31 -16.06 8.39
CA ALA A 110 -10.34 -15.80 7.39
C ALA A 110 -10.59 -17.04 6.51
N PHE A 111 -9.54 -17.74 6.11
CA PHE A 111 -9.64 -18.98 5.35
C PHE A 111 -10.42 -20.07 6.10
N THR A 112 -10.05 -20.33 7.35
CA THR A 112 -10.75 -21.35 8.16
C THR A 112 -12.22 -20.98 8.43
N GLN A 113 -12.49 -19.72 8.75
CA GLN A 113 -13.87 -19.25 8.99
C GLN A 113 -14.75 -19.30 7.73
N ASN A 114 -14.20 -18.92 6.58
CA ASN A 114 -14.95 -18.92 5.32
C ASN A 114 -15.25 -20.36 4.84
N ILE A 115 -14.29 -21.29 5.00
CA ILE A 115 -14.53 -22.71 4.70
C ILE A 115 -15.57 -23.30 5.64
N SER A 116 -15.41 -23.10 6.95
CA SER A 116 -16.35 -23.63 7.95
C SER A 116 -17.78 -23.10 7.75
N SER A 117 -17.91 -21.86 7.32
CA SER A 117 -19.22 -21.21 7.11
C SER A 117 -19.77 -21.39 5.69
N MET A 118 -19.04 -22.02 4.78
CA MET A 118 -19.37 -22.20 3.35
C MET A 118 -19.76 -20.88 2.65
N ARG A 119 -19.32 -19.74 3.20
CA ARG A 119 -19.55 -18.37 2.70
C ARG A 119 -18.49 -17.43 3.20
N ILE A 120 -18.37 -16.27 2.55
CA ILE A 120 -17.40 -15.23 2.98
C ILE A 120 -17.96 -14.50 4.20
N VAL A 121 -17.46 -14.82 5.38
CA VAL A 121 -17.83 -14.20 6.68
C VAL A 121 -16.71 -13.39 7.29
N SER A 122 -15.47 -13.56 6.81
CA SER A 122 -14.29 -12.88 7.36
C SER A 122 -13.35 -12.40 6.25
N GLY A 123 -12.79 -11.21 6.43
CA GLY A 123 -11.75 -10.64 5.59
C GLY A 123 -10.37 -10.70 6.26
N ALA A 124 -9.34 -10.72 5.44
CA ALA A 124 -7.94 -10.71 5.87
C ALA A 124 -7.16 -9.49 5.36
N SER A 125 -7.87 -8.45 4.88
CA SER A 125 -7.22 -7.24 4.34
C SER A 125 -6.72 -6.39 5.49
N THR A 126 -5.44 -6.04 5.44
CA THR A 126 -4.77 -5.12 6.36
C THR A 126 -5.03 -3.66 5.95
N ILE A 127 -4.72 -2.71 6.84
CA ILE A 127 -4.74 -1.27 6.52
C ILE A 127 -3.84 -0.98 5.31
N THR A 128 -2.65 -1.57 5.24
CA THR A 128 -1.70 -1.40 4.12
C THR A 128 -2.30 -1.89 2.80
N MET A 129 -2.94 -3.05 2.78
CA MET A 129 -3.63 -3.57 1.58
C MET A 129 -4.80 -2.67 1.17
N GLN A 130 -5.56 -2.16 2.14
CA GLN A 130 -6.65 -1.23 1.87
C GLN A 130 -6.14 0.10 1.29
N THR A 131 -5.01 0.62 1.78
CA THR A 131 -4.35 1.82 1.23
C THR A 131 -3.98 1.63 -0.23
N ILE A 132 -3.36 0.51 -0.59
CA ILE A 132 -3.06 0.16 -1.99
C ILE A 132 -4.34 0.08 -2.83
N ARG A 133 -5.38 -0.59 -2.34
CA ARG A 133 -6.64 -0.69 -3.07
C ARG A 133 -7.26 0.67 -3.36
N MET A 134 -7.25 1.59 -2.40
CA MET A 134 -7.75 2.95 -2.58
C MET A 134 -6.96 3.74 -3.63
N SER A 135 -5.64 3.53 -3.71
CA SER A 135 -4.80 4.21 -4.70
C SER A 135 -5.02 3.70 -6.12
N ARG A 136 -5.35 2.43 -6.28
CA ARG A 136 -5.49 1.79 -7.61
C ARG A 136 -6.89 1.96 -8.22
N LYS A 137 -7.96 1.99 -7.40
CA LYS A 137 -9.37 2.12 -7.84
C LYS A 137 -9.82 1.05 -8.85
N GLU A 138 -9.17 -0.12 -8.89
CA GLU A 138 -9.46 -1.20 -9.83
C GLU A 138 -10.62 -2.08 -9.35
N HIS A 139 -11.25 -2.77 -10.30
CA HIS A 139 -12.32 -3.72 -10.01
C HIS A 139 -11.82 -4.90 -9.17
N ARG A 140 -12.62 -5.33 -8.21
CA ARG A 140 -12.26 -6.36 -7.25
C ARG A 140 -12.25 -7.76 -7.89
N THR A 141 -11.04 -8.23 -8.25
CA THR A 141 -10.78 -9.57 -8.77
C THR A 141 -9.78 -10.32 -7.90
N TYR A 142 -9.66 -11.64 -8.06
CA TYR A 142 -8.62 -12.42 -7.39
C TYR A 142 -7.21 -12.00 -7.84
N PHE A 143 -7.06 -11.65 -9.11
CA PHE A 143 -5.80 -11.16 -9.64
C PHE A 143 -5.40 -9.82 -9.02
N GLU A 144 -6.35 -8.89 -8.94
CA GLU A 144 -6.11 -7.60 -8.27
C GLU A 144 -5.76 -7.80 -6.78
N LYS A 145 -6.33 -8.81 -6.13
CA LYS A 145 -5.98 -9.16 -4.76
C LYS A 145 -4.53 -9.62 -4.60
N LEU A 146 -3.99 -10.34 -5.58
CA LEU A 146 -2.55 -10.69 -5.59
C LEU A 146 -1.67 -9.46 -5.78
N ILE A 147 -2.07 -8.54 -6.65
CA ILE A 147 -1.36 -7.27 -6.85
C ILE A 147 -1.41 -6.44 -5.56
N GLU A 148 -2.56 -6.32 -4.90
CA GLU A 148 -2.66 -5.65 -3.58
C GLU A 148 -1.65 -6.21 -2.57
N ILE A 149 -1.51 -7.54 -2.50
CA ILE A 149 -0.58 -8.22 -1.58
C ILE A 149 0.86 -7.81 -1.90
N ILE A 150 1.26 -7.89 -3.17
CA ILE A 150 2.63 -7.54 -3.61
C ILE A 150 2.92 -6.07 -3.33
N LEU A 151 2.02 -5.17 -3.72
CA LEU A 151 2.18 -3.74 -3.53
C LEU A 151 2.13 -3.34 -2.04
N ALA A 152 1.33 -4.03 -1.22
CA ALA A 152 1.29 -3.79 0.22
C ALA A 152 2.63 -4.10 0.89
N THR A 153 3.29 -5.21 0.54
CA THR A 153 4.64 -5.49 1.03
C THR A 153 5.64 -4.43 0.55
N ARG A 154 5.54 -3.99 -0.71
CA ARG A 154 6.42 -2.96 -1.27
C ARG A 154 6.19 -1.59 -0.60
N LEU A 155 4.94 -1.26 -0.26
CA LEU A 155 4.60 -0.03 0.45
C LEU A 155 5.27 0.03 1.83
N GLU A 156 5.26 -1.06 2.58
CA GLU A 156 5.91 -1.17 3.90
C GLU A 156 7.45 -1.00 3.84
N PHE A 157 8.07 -1.33 2.72
CA PHE A 157 9.50 -1.06 2.51
C PHE A 157 9.80 0.40 2.13
N SER A 158 8.78 1.14 1.68
CA SER A 158 8.94 2.52 1.21
C SER A 158 8.46 3.57 2.18
N TYR A 159 7.50 3.23 3.05
CA TYR A 159 6.82 4.13 3.96
C TYR A 159 6.80 3.56 5.37
N SER A 160 6.97 4.41 6.36
CA SER A 160 6.80 4.04 7.76
C SER A 160 5.33 3.74 8.09
N LYS A 161 5.07 3.00 9.18
CA LYS A 161 3.72 2.72 9.66
C LYS A 161 2.89 4.00 9.87
N LYS A 162 3.50 5.06 10.39
CA LYS A 162 2.85 6.36 10.58
C LYS A 162 2.44 6.99 9.26
N GLU A 163 3.29 6.94 8.25
CA GLU A 163 2.97 7.46 6.92
C GLU A 163 1.85 6.67 6.25
N ILE A 164 1.85 5.34 6.38
CA ILE A 164 0.77 4.48 5.87
C ILE A 164 -0.56 4.81 6.55
N LEU A 165 -0.57 5.01 7.88
CA LEU A 165 -1.77 5.45 8.61
C LEU A 165 -2.26 6.82 8.15
N ARG A 166 -1.36 7.78 7.91
CA ARG A 166 -1.70 9.10 7.38
C ARG A 166 -2.33 9.00 5.99
N LEU A 167 -1.72 8.21 5.10
CA LEU A 167 -2.26 7.96 3.77
C LEU A 167 -3.65 7.31 3.83
N TYR A 168 -3.82 6.30 4.68
CA TYR A 168 -5.12 5.68 4.89
C TYR A 168 -6.16 6.69 5.40
N ALA A 169 -5.86 7.40 6.49
CA ALA A 169 -6.77 8.34 7.12
C ALA A 169 -7.16 9.50 6.17
N SER A 170 -6.27 9.90 5.27
CA SER A 170 -6.51 10.97 4.30
C SER A 170 -7.29 10.52 3.07
N HIS A 171 -7.34 9.21 2.76
CA HIS A 171 -7.94 8.70 1.52
C HIS A 171 -9.04 7.67 1.75
N ALA A 172 -9.30 7.28 3.00
CA ALA A 172 -10.39 6.36 3.31
C ALA A 172 -11.75 6.99 3.01
N PRO A 173 -12.69 6.25 2.38
CA PRO A 173 -14.06 6.73 2.21
C PRO A 173 -14.76 6.83 3.56
N MET A 174 -15.34 7.99 3.86
CA MET A 174 -16.06 8.26 5.11
C MET A 174 -17.57 8.23 4.94
N GLY A 175 -18.05 7.96 3.74
CA GLY A 175 -19.46 7.88 3.38
C GLY A 175 -19.85 8.96 2.36
N GLY A 176 -20.84 8.64 1.49
CA GLY A 176 -21.21 9.51 0.40
C GLY A 176 -20.04 9.92 -0.48
N ASN A 177 -19.82 11.21 -0.64
CA ASN A 177 -18.73 11.78 -1.41
C ASN A 177 -17.60 12.37 -0.54
N VAL A 178 -17.53 11.97 0.74
CA VAL A 178 -16.51 12.43 1.69
C VAL A 178 -15.36 11.43 1.75
N VAL A 179 -14.13 11.91 1.54
CA VAL A 179 -12.90 11.13 1.51
C VAL A 179 -11.86 11.74 2.46
N GLY A 180 -11.40 10.91 3.38
CA GLY A 180 -10.43 11.29 4.40
C GLY A 180 -11.06 11.94 5.63
N ILE A 181 -10.35 11.79 6.74
CA ILE A 181 -10.82 12.27 8.05
C ILE A 181 -10.96 13.80 8.11
N GLU A 182 -10.09 14.53 7.39
CA GLU A 182 -10.11 16.00 7.35
C GLU A 182 -11.40 16.52 6.73
N ALA A 183 -11.94 15.83 5.72
CA ALA A 183 -13.21 16.21 5.11
C ALA A 183 -14.43 15.74 5.92
N ALA A 184 -14.22 14.81 6.86
CA ALA A 184 -15.27 14.24 7.71
C ALA A 184 -15.40 14.90 9.09
N SER A 185 -14.46 15.79 9.46
CA SER A 185 -14.38 16.46 10.79
C SER A 185 -15.13 17.84 10.85
#